data_4a2d21d9db8ee601528585939a5d36f3
#
_entry.id   4a2d21d9db8ee601528585939a5d36f3
#
_cell.length_a   1.000
_cell.length_b   1.000
_cell.length_c   1.000
_cell.angle_alpha   90.00
_cell.angle_beta   90.00
_cell.angle_gamma   90.00
#
_symmetry.space_group_name_H-M   'P 1'
#
loop_
_entity.id
_entity.type
_entity.pdbx_description
1 polymer ?
#
loop_
_entity_poly.entity_id
_entity_poly.type
_entity_poly.pdbx_seq_one_letter_code
_entity_poly.pdbx_strand_id
1 'polypeptide(L)'
;MLIIHGTVHTMDGPAIDNGFVAIREGKIWKVGPMEECPADWKGETLDARGGHILPGFVDAHCHLGMFGDAMGFEGDDGNEATDPCTPHLRAIDGVNPMDRCFRDARLAGVTTVLTGPGSANPISGQFVAMKTAGRWLDDMVICLLYTSDAAD
;
A
#
# COMPACT_ATOMS: atom_id res chain seq x y z
N MET A 1 11.27 15.69 6.03
CA MET A 1 11.88 15.37 4.72
C MET A 1 11.41 16.40 3.72
N LEU A 2 12.28 16.85 2.81
CA LEU A 2 11.95 17.72 1.69
C LEU A 2 12.35 17.00 0.39
N ILE A 3 11.44 16.88 -0.56
CA ILE A 3 11.72 16.32 -1.89
C ILE A 3 11.68 17.48 -2.87
N ILE A 4 12.71 17.65 -3.69
CA ILE A 4 12.89 18.81 -4.58
C ILE A 4 13.18 18.39 -6.02
N HIS A 5 13.01 19.33 -6.94
CA HIS A 5 13.36 19.24 -8.37
C HIS A 5 12.68 18.05 -9.07
N GLY A 6 11.40 17.81 -8.81
CA GLY A 6 10.61 16.79 -9.50
C GLY A 6 9.36 17.34 -10.16
N THR A 7 8.78 16.59 -11.09
CA THR A 7 7.42 16.82 -11.57
C THR A 7 6.45 16.19 -10.55
N VAL A 8 5.73 17.03 -9.81
CA VAL A 8 4.85 16.58 -8.72
C VAL A 8 3.45 16.34 -9.23
N HIS A 9 2.96 15.11 -9.09
CA HIS A 9 1.59 14.71 -9.41
C HIS A 9 0.77 14.65 -8.13
N THR A 10 -0.01 15.70 -7.85
CA THR A 10 -0.84 15.77 -6.63
C THR A 10 -2.09 14.93 -6.71
N MET A 11 -2.49 14.49 -7.90
CA MET A 11 -3.78 13.86 -8.23
C MET A 11 -5.01 14.77 -7.96
N ASP A 12 -4.78 16.04 -7.69
CA ASP A 12 -5.81 17.07 -7.42
C ASP A 12 -5.60 18.30 -8.33
N GLY A 13 -5.28 18.05 -9.59
CA GLY A 13 -5.06 19.09 -10.60
C GLY A 13 -3.88 18.79 -11.50
N PRO A 14 -3.42 19.79 -12.29
CA PRO A 14 -2.26 19.64 -13.16
C PRO A 14 -0.98 19.30 -12.39
N ALA A 15 -0.09 18.57 -13.03
CA ALA A 15 1.25 18.32 -12.47
C ALA A 15 2.01 19.65 -12.31
N ILE A 16 2.83 19.72 -11.27
CA ILE A 16 3.69 20.87 -10.97
C ILE A 16 5.09 20.55 -11.46
N ASP A 17 5.50 21.17 -12.55
CA ASP A 17 6.85 21.03 -13.08
C ASP A 17 7.87 21.71 -12.13
N ASN A 18 9.04 21.07 -12.00
CA ASN A 18 10.08 21.55 -11.09
C ASN A 18 9.51 21.93 -9.72
N GLY A 19 8.80 21.00 -9.11
CA GLY A 19 8.12 21.20 -7.85
C GLY A 19 8.88 20.59 -6.66
N PHE A 20 8.29 20.79 -5.48
CA PHE A 20 8.74 20.19 -4.22
C PHE A 20 7.59 19.62 -3.41
N VAL A 21 7.93 18.68 -2.53
CA VAL A 21 7.03 18.16 -1.48
C VAL A 21 7.76 18.25 -0.14
N ALA A 22 7.20 19.01 0.80
CA ALA A 22 7.71 19.14 2.15
C ALA A 22 6.87 18.30 3.13
N ILE A 23 7.53 17.44 3.90
CA ILE A 23 6.92 16.50 4.83
C ILE A 23 7.41 16.83 6.24
N ARG A 24 6.47 17.03 7.18
CA ARG A 24 6.71 17.22 8.61
C ARG A 24 5.87 16.25 9.41
N GLU A 25 6.43 15.62 10.41
CA GLU A 25 5.71 14.71 11.32
C GLU A 25 4.90 13.63 10.58
N GLY A 26 5.47 13.06 9.50
CA GLY A 26 4.80 12.04 8.71
C GLY A 26 3.64 12.52 7.82
N LYS A 27 3.43 13.84 7.71
CA LYS A 27 2.37 14.43 6.89
C LYS A 27 2.94 15.37 5.83
N ILE A 28 2.30 15.43 4.67
CA ILE A 28 2.58 16.44 3.66
C ILE A 28 2.19 17.79 4.26
N TRP A 29 3.19 18.67 4.42
CA TRP A 29 2.98 20.00 4.99
C TRP A 29 2.78 21.05 3.90
N LYS A 30 3.56 20.98 2.82
CA LYS A 30 3.46 21.91 1.68
C LYS A 30 3.88 21.22 0.39
N VAL A 31 3.20 21.54 -0.70
CA VAL A 31 3.54 21.16 -2.08
C VAL A 31 3.47 22.42 -2.93
N GLY A 32 4.35 22.58 -3.89
CA GLY A 32 4.33 23.72 -4.80
C GLY A 32 5.52 23.76 -5.76
N PRO A 33 5.62 24.80 -6.60
CA PRO A 33 6.75 25.03 -7.46
C PRO A 33 8.00 25.42 -6.64
N MET A 34 9.19 25.20 -7.19
CA MET A 34 10.45 25.44 -6.47
C MET A 34 10.64 26.87 -5.98
N GLU A 35 10.02 27.87 -6.63
CA GLU A 35 10.04 29.28 -6.20
C GLU A 35 9.41 29.48 -4.82
N GLU A 36 8.52 28.58 -4.42
CA GLU A 36 7.85 28.61 -3.11
C GLU A 36 8.49 27.65 -2.09
N CYS A 37 9.58 27.00 -2.48
CA CYS A 37 10.25 26.02 -1.62
C CYS A 37 10.80 26.71 -0.36
N PRO A 38 10.63 26.12 0.84
CA PRO A 38 11.18 26.68 2.07
C PRO A 38 12.70 26.79 2.03
N ALA A 39 13.24 28.01 2.08
CA ALA A 39 14.69 28.27 2.04
C ALA A 39 15.42 27.78 3.30
N ASP A 40 14.75 27.82 4.45
CA ASP A 40 15.34 27.48 5.75
C ASP A 40 15.08 26.03 6.19
N TRP A 41 15.00 25.08 5.24
CA TRP A 41 14.75 23.68 5.57
C TRP A 41 15.96 23.06 6.30
N LYS A 42 15.72 22.53 7.52
CA LYS A 42 16.77 21.92 8.35
C LYS A 42 16.73 20.38 8.40
N GLY A 43 15.78 19.77 7.69
CA GLY A 43 15.62 18.32 7.64
C GLY A 43 16.35 17.69 6.44
N GLU A 44 16.20 16.38 6.34
CA GLU A 44 16.67 15.62 5.19
C GLU A 44 16.07 16.15 3.88
N THR A 45 16.88 16.18 2.83
CA THR A 45 16.46 16.60 1.48
C THR A 45 16.80 15.52 0.48
N LEU A 46 15.83 15.18 -0.36
CA LEU A 46 15.96 14.25 -1.48
C LEU A 46 15.77 15.03 -2.78
N ASP A 47 16.76 14.99 -3.66
CA ASP A 47 16.67 15.58 -4.99
C ASP A 47 16.12 14.54 -5.98
N ALA A 48 14.94 14.80 -6.52
CA ALA A 48 14.28 13.94 -7.52
C ALA A 48 14.92 14.03 -8.91
N ARG A 49 15.82 14.98 -9.15
CA ARG A 49 16.60 15.13 -10.39
C ARG A 49 15.75 15.13 -11.67
N GLY A 50 14.64 15.81 -11.63
CA GLY A 50 13.67 15.84 -12.73
C GLY A 50 12.75 14.62 -12.83
N GLY A 51 12.83 13.68 -11.90
CA GLY A 51 11.93 12.53 -11.85
C GLY A 51 10.51 12.91 -11.43
N HIS A 52 9.59 11.96 -11.55
CA HIS A 52 8.21 12.14 -11.12
C HIS A 52 8.03 11.82 -9.64
N ILE A 53 7.31 12.68 -8.94
CA ILE A 53 6.91 12.50 -7.54
C ILE A 53 5.41 12.23 -7.53
N LEU A 54 5.04 11.03 -7.07
CA LEU A 54 3.65 10.57 -7.01
C LEU A 54 3.29 10.17 -5.58
N PRO A 55 2.00 10.23 -5.20
CA PRO A 55 1.52 9.52 -4.03
C PRO A 55 1.82 8.03 -4.14
N GLY A 56 2.00 7.35 -3.00
CA GLY A 56 2.10 5.90 -3.00
C GLY A 56 0.85 5.26 -3.61
N PHE A 57 1.04 4.24 -4.45
CA PHE A 57 -0.07 3.54 -5.08
C PHE A 57 -0.88 2.76 -4.06
N VAL A 58 -2.19 2.70 -4.32
CA VAL A 58 -3.15 1.86 -3.59
C VAL A 58 -3.60 0.75 -4.54
N ASP A 59 -3.31 -0.49 -4.17
CA ASP A 59 -3.84 -1.66 -4.88
C ASP A 59 -5.16 -2.05 -4.20
N ALA A 60 -6.25 -1.87 -4.93
CA ALA A 60 -7.59 -2.07 -4.41
C ALA A 60 -8.04 -3.54 -4.42
N HIS A 61 -7.27 -4.46 -4.97
CA HIS A 61 -7.56 -5.88 -4.96
C HIS A 61 -6.29 -6.72 -5.17
N CYS A 62 -5.85 -7.39 -4.14
CA CYS A 62 -4.71 -8.31 -4.20
C CYS A 62 -4.83 -9.42 -3.14
N HIS A 63 -3.82 -10.29 -3.09
CA HIS A 63 -3.72 -11.40 -2.14
C HIS A 63 -2.37 -11.40 -1.42
N LEU A 64 -1.74 -10.24 -1.28
CA LEU A 64 -0.45 -10.10 -0.62
C LEU A 64 -0.49 -10.64 0.81
N GLY A 65 0.49 -11.47 1.14
CA GLY A 65 0.62 -12.10 2.44
C GLY A 65 -0.23 -13.35 2.67
N MET A 66 -1.05 -13.75 1.66
CA MET A 66 -1.94 -14.92 1.77
C MET A 66 -1.33 -16.21 1.20
N PHE A 67 -0.20 -16.13 0.50
CA PHE A 67 0.39 -17.30 -0.18
C PHE A 67 1.78 -17.70 0.34
N GLY A 68 2.31 -17.00 1.35
CA GLY A 68 3.58 -17.31 1.96
C GLY A 68 4.71 -17.43 0.94
N ASP A 69 5.12 -16.30 0.35
CA ASP A 69 6.06 -16.24 -0.77
C ASP A 69 7.30 -17.13 -0.54
N ALA A 70 7.58 -18.06 -1.45
CA ALA A 70 8.65 -19.04 -1.39
C ALA A 70 8.45 -20.23 -0.40
N MET A 71 7.29 -20.39 0.21
CA MET A 71 7.00 -21.52 1.12
C MET A 71 6.28 -22.70 0.44
N GLY A 72 5.84 -22.55 -0.80
CA GLY A 72 5.05 -23.58 -1.48
C GLY A 72 3.63 -23.68 -0.92
N PHE A 73 3.04 -24.87 -0.99
CA PHE A 73 1.64 -25.05 -0.58
C PHE A 73 1.40 -24.89 0.92
N GLU A 74 2.41 -25.04 1.74
CA GLU A 74 2.33 -24.85 3.20
C GLU A 74 2.08 -23.40 3.60
N GLY A 75 2.38 -22.47 2.69
CA GLY A 75 2.11 -21.04 2.90
C GLY A 75 0.82 -20.56 2.24
N ASP A 76 0.06 -21.43 1.58
CA ASP A 76 -1.13 -21.07 0.83
C ASP A 76 -2.37 -21.03 1.74
N ASP A 77 -2.67 -19.84 2.22
CA ASP A 77 -3.90 -19.48 2.94
C ASP A 77 -4.90 -18.70 2.05
N GLY A 78 -4.66 -18.72 0.74
CA GLY A 78 -5.43 -17.89 -0.20
C GLY A 78 -6.86 -18.36 -0.42
N ASN A 79 -7.18 -19.67 -0.28
CA ASN A 79 -8.53 -20.17 -0.55
C ASN A 79 -8.90 -21.28 0.42
N GLU A 80 -10.16 -21.26 0.88
CA GLU A 80 -10.74 -22.34 1.66
C GLU A 80 -11.12 -23.52 0.76
N ALA A 81 -10.70 -24.73 1.12
CA ALA A 81 -10.91 -25.94 0.33
C ALA A 81 -12.05 -26.82 0.87
N THR A 82 -12.55 -26.56 2.07
CA THR A 82 -13.52 -27.45 2.75
C THR A 82 -14.96 -26.98 2.62
N ASP A 83 -15.21 -25.66 2.48
CA ASP A 83 -16.55 -25.09 2.35
C ASP A 83 -16.51 -23.99 1.26
N PRO A 84 -17.44 -24.00 0.29
CA PRO A 84 -17.52 -22.97 -0.75
C PRO A 84 -18.02 -21.61 -0.25
N CYS A 85 -18.58 -21.52 0.94
CA CYS A 85 -19.18 -20.31 1.51
C CYS A 85 -18.65 -20.04 2.91
N THR A 86 -17.63 -19.17 3.00
CA THR A 86 -16.93 -18.89 4.25
C THR A 86 -16.91 -17.39 4.62
N PRO A 87 -18.06 -16.71 4.71
CA PRO A 87 -18.13 -15.27 4.97
C PRO A 87 -17.56 -14.85 6.34
N HIS A 88 -17.37 -15.79 7.23
CA HIS A 88 -16.83 -15.58 8.58
C HIS A 88 -15.30 -15.57 8.62
N LEU A 89 -14.62 -16.07 7.60
CA LEU A 89 -13.16 -16.02 7.53
C LEU A 89 -12.68 -14.58 7.29
N ARG A 90 -11.54 -14.24 7.87
CA ARG A 90 -10.99 -12.90 7.78
C ARG A 90 -9.54 -12.97 7.30
N ALA A 91 -9.21 -12.21 6.28
CA ALA A 91 -7.84 -12.13 5.77
C ALA A 91 -6.82 -11.80 6.85
N ILE A 92 -7.20 -10.96 7.82
CA ILE A 92 -6.32 -10.57 8.91
C ILE A 92 -5.79 -11.77 9.74
N ASP A 93 -6.52 -12.89 9.75
CA ASP A 93 -6.12 -14.09 10.50
C ASP A 93 -5.13 -14.95 9.70
N GLY A 94 -5.09 -14.81 8.36
CA GLY A 94 -4.20 -15.55 7.46
C GLY A 94 -3.02 -14.75 6.90
N VAL A 95 -3.11 -13.41 6.89
CA VAL A 95 -2.03 -12.57 6.35
C VAL A 95 -0.75 -12.72 7.15
N ASN A 96 0.34 -13.08 6.48
CA ASN A 96 1.68 -13.05 7.03
C ASN A 96 2.33 -11.66 6.80
N PRO A 97 2.43 -10.79 7.80
CA PRO A 97 3.00 -9.43 7.64
C PRO A 97 4.51 -9.43 7.34
N MET A 98 5.18 -10.57 7.57
CA MET A 98 6.61 -10.74 7.33
C MET A 98 6.90 -11.27 5.92
N ASP A 99 5.86 -11.52 5.12
CA ASP A 99 6.03 -12.02 3.76
C ASP A 99 6.81 -11.00 2.91
N ARG A 100 7.73 -11.51 2.11
CA ARG A 100 8.60 -10.74 1.23
C ARG A 100 7.80 -9.88 0.23
N CYS A 101 6.63 -10.35 -0.19
CA CYS A 101 5.77 -9.64 -1.14
C CYS A 101 5.42 -8.21 -0.69
N PHE A 102 5.27 -7.95 0.60
CA PHE A 102 5.04 -6.59 1.12
C PHE A 102 6.23 -5.66 0.88
N ARG A 103 7.45 -6.18 1.05
CA ARG A 103 8.66 -5.39 0.74
C ARG A 103 8.75 -5.10 -0.75
N ASP A 104 8.50 -6.09 -1.58
CA ASP A 104 8.62 -5.98 -3.04
C ASP A 104 7.55 -5.01 -3.59
N ALA A 105 6.31 -5.09 -3.09
CA ALA A 105 5.24 -4.13 -3.40
C ALA A 105 5.64 -2.69 -3.03
N ARG A 106 6.18 -2.50 -1.83
CA ARG A 106 6.64 -1.18 -1.36
C ARG A 106 7.78 -0.63 -2.21
N LEU A 107 8.73 -1.46 -2.63
CA LEU A 107 9.83 -1.07 -3.52
C LEU A 107 9.32 -0.69 -4.92
N ALA A 108 8.19 -1.25 -5.34
CA ALA A 108 7.50 -0.87 -6.57
C ALA A 108 6.58 0.36 -6.41
N GLY A 109 6.52 0.98 -5.21
CA GLY A 109 5.72 2.17 -4.94
C GLY A 109 4.29 1.91 -4.46
N VAL A 110 3.89 0.64 -4.27
CA VAL A 110 2.59 0.29 -3.67
C VAL A 110 2.69 0.41 -2.16
N THR A 111 2.00 1.36 -1.56
CA THR A 111 2.08 1.70 -0.13
C THR A 111 0.87 1.23 0.69
N THR A 112 -0.21 0.91 0.00
CA THR A 112 -1.46 0.46 0.63
C THR A 112 -2.08 -0.61 -0.26
N VAL A 113 -2.61 -1.64 0.35
CA VAL A 113 -3.26 -2.75 -0.35
C VAL A 113 -4.59 -3.10 0.31
N LEU A 114 -5.52 -3.58 -0.51
CA LEU A 114 -6.69 -4.30 -0.09
C LEU A 114 -6.43 -5.78 -0.38
N THR A 115 -6.05 -6.53 0.65
CA THR A 115 -5.69 -7.94 0.52
C THR A 115 -6.73 -8.84 1.17
N GLY A 116 -6.89 -10.02 0.59
CA GLY A 116 -7.85 -10.97 1.09
C GLY A 116 -7.81 -12.30 0.36
N PRO A 117 -8.78 -13.19 0.66
CA PRO A 117 -8.86 -14.50 0.04
C PRO A 117 -8.98 -14.41 -1.48
N GLY A 118 -8.53 -15.46 -2.15
CA GLY A 118 -8.68 -15.63 -3.60
C GLY A 118 -10.13 -15.86 -4.03
N SER A 119 -10.37 -15.72 -5.34
CA SER A 119 -11.71 -15.80 -5.94
C SER A 119 -12.13 -17.23 -6.31
N ALA A 120 -11.54 -18.26 -5.71
CA ALA A 120 -11.91 -19.65 -6.00
C ALA A 120 -13.23 -20.08 -5.35
N ASN A 121 -13.66 -19.39 -4.29
CA ASN A 121 -14.87 -19.66 -3.55
C ASN A 121 -15.97 -18.67 -3.92
N PRO A 122 -17.26 -19.08 -4.00
CA PRO A 122 -18.38 -18.18 -4.20
C PRO A 122 -18.46 -17.06 -3.15
N ILE A 123 -18.15 -17.38 -1.88
CA ILE A 123 -18.00 -16.40 -0.80
C ILE A 123 -16.78 -16.80 0.00
N SER A 124 -15.67 -16.07 -0.18
CA SER A 124 -14.38 -16.45 0.38
C SER A 124 -14.04 -15.81 1.72
N GLY A 125 -14.64 -14.69 2.09
CA GLY A 125 -14.43 -14.06 3.39
C GLY A 125 -14.17 -12.55 3.32
N GLN A 126 -13.59 -12.01 4.40
CA GLN A 126 -13.40 -10.57 4.59
C GLN A 126 -12.01 -10.15 4.18
N PHE A 127 -11.93 -9.08 3.42
CA PHE A 127 -10.67 -8.41 3.06
C PHE A 127 -10.19 -7.47 4.18
N VAL A 128 -8.91 -7.13 4.14
CA VAL A 128 -8.29 -6.15 5.02
C VAL A 128 -7.58 -5.08 4.20
N ALA A 129 -7.86 -3.82 4.50
CA ALA A 129 -7.07 -2.70 4.01
C ALA A 129 -5.87 -2.49 4.93
N MET A 130 -4.66 -2.47 4.37
CA MET A 130 -3.45 -2.37 5.17
C MET A 130 -2.32 -1.65 4.45
N LYS A 131 -1.39 -1.11 5.23
CA LYS A 131 -0.13 -0.56 4.73
C LYS A 131 0.83 -1.69 4.37
N THR A 132 1.66 -1.46 3.37
CA THR A 132 2.74 -2.39 3.00
C THR A 132 3.97 -2.25 3.90
N ALA A 133 3.95 -1.30 4.84
CA ALA A 133 5.01 -1.01 5.80
C ALA A 133 4.49 -1.14 7.23
N GLY A 134 5.24 -1.88 8.04
CA GLY A 134 4.98 -2.14 9.45
C GLY A 134 5.84 -3.29 9.90
N ARG A 135 5.87 -3.57 11.18
CA ARG A 135 6.56 -4.72 11.75
C ARG A 135 5.57 -5.80 12.20
N TRP A 136 4.44 -5.37 12.69
CA TRP A 136 3.37 -6.22 13.18
C TRP A 136 2.09 -5.94 12.40
N LEU A 137 1.21 -6.89 12.36
CA LEU A 137 -0.07 -6.78 11.67
C LEU A 137 -0.87 -5.55 12.14
N ASP A 138 -0.91 -5.33 13.46
CA ASP A 138 -1.60 -4.18 14.07
C ASP A 138 -1.06 -2.81 13.60
N ASP A 139 0.25 -2.73 13.29
CA ASP A 139 0.86 -1.51 12.75
C ASP A 139 0.45 -1.24 11.30
N MET A 140 0.06 -2.29 10.57
CA MET A 140 -0.21 -2.23 9.14
C MET A 140 -1.70 -2.07 8.83
N VAL A 141 -2.58 -2.61 9.65
CA VAL A 141 -4.04 -2.61 9.40
C VAL A 141 -4.61 -1.19 9.46
N ILE A 142 -5.41 -0.86 8.44
CA ILE A 142 -6.20 0.38 8.37
C ILE A 142 -7.64 0.09 8.80
N CYS A 143 -8.26 -0.90 8.17
CA CYS A 143 -9.60 -1.35 8.51
C CYS A 143 -9.87 -2.75 7.96
N LEU A 144 -10.89 -3.40 8.51
CA LEU A 144 -11.48 -4.63 7.96
C LEU A 144 -12.63 -4.26 7.04
N LEU A 145 -12.73 -4.96 5.91
CA LEU A 145 -13.80 -4.79 4.94
C LEU A 145 -14.67 -6.05 4.89
N TYR A 146 -15.96 -5.83 4.66
CA TYR A 146 -16.90 -6.93 4.55
C TYR A 146 -16.70 -7.68 3.22
N THR A 147 -17.20 -8.90 3.19
CA THR A 147 -17.02 -9.95 2.20
C THR A 147 -16.82 -9.52 0.75
N SER A 148 -15.81 -10.12 0.12
CA SER A 148 -15.74 -10.27 -1.33
C SER A 148 -16.54 -11.51 -1.74
N ASP A 149 -17.30 -11.41 -2.83
CA ASP A 149 -17.86 -12.57 -3.53
C ASP A 149 -17.11 -12.80 -4.86
N ALA A 150 -17.21 -14.02 -5.38
CA ALA A 150 -16.51 -14.42 -6.61
C ALA A 150 -17.22 -13.90 -7.89
N ALA A 151 -18.06 -12.88 -7.80
CA ALA A 151 -18.89 -12.40 -8.89
C ALA A 151 -18.23 -11.31 -9.74
N ASP A 152 -16.96 -10.96 -9.53
CA ASP A 152 -16.22 -9.97 -10.30
C ASP A 152 -15.18 -10.60 -11.22
#